data_d5a35d6e6b9341bc16b57caf3409cb18
#
_entry.id   d5a35d6e6b9341bc16b57caf3409cb18
#
_cell.length_a   1.000
_cell.length_b   1.000
_cell.length_c   1.000
_cell.angle_alpha   90.00
_cell.angle_beta   90.00
_cell.angle_gamma   90.00
#
_symmetry.space_group_name_H-M   'P 1'
#
loop_
_entity.id
_entity.type
_entity.pdbx_description
1 polymer ?
#
loop_
_entity_poly.entity_id
_entity_poly.type
_entity_poly.pdbx_seq_one_letter_code
_entity_poly.pdbx_strand_id
1 'polypeptide(L)'
;SAASDVYKRQDEYSELDGKALVAQKVKLLSVMGGLYGNEFDFPEWNIVNDLNAAQITFKEWPTPIIASGWELGNKIRYPHQSILNDFAGSYKHPLCVSYKIYQEMPYDRETWDLTSVLQAIEPGNNYFNLSEKGTITIDSIGQSIFSPSESGKHQYLTIQGEENIRATRNALIRQVTGKEN
;
A
#
# COMPACT_ATOMS: atom_id res chain seq x y z
N SER A 1 1.39 -5.21 -16.45
CA SER A 1 2.79 -4.79 -16.45
C SER A 1 3.73 -5.98 -16.37
N ALA A 2 5.01 -5.72 -16.49
CA ALA A 2 6.08 -6.73 -16.37
C ALA A 2 5.91 -7.66 -15.16
N ALA A 3 5.38 -7.18 -14.03
CA ALA A 3 5.22 -7.98 -12.82
C ALA A 3 4.23 -9.14 -12.99
N SER A 4 3.10 -8.94 -13.65
CA SER A 4 2.10 -9.99 -13.88
C SER A 4 2.57 -11.05 -14.88
N ASP A 5 3.45 -10.68 -15.80
CA ASP A 5 4.02 -11.61 -16.76
C ASP A 5 5.18 -12.40 -16.17
N VAL A 6 6.02 -11.74 -15.34
CA VAL A 6 7.22 -12.37 -14.75
C VAL A 6 6.85 -13.47 -13.77
N TYR A 7 5.84 -13.30 -12.92
CA TYR A 7 5.52 -14.30 -11.92
C TYR A 7 4.92 -15.60 -12.51
N LYS A 8 4.48 -15.58 -13.76
CA LYS A 8 4.01 -16.77 -14.48
C LYS A 8 5.10 -17.53 -15.23
N ARG A 9 6.28 -16.91 -15.41
CA ARG A 9 7.38 -17.52 -16.18
C ARG A 9 8.21 -18.44 -15.31
N GLN A 10 8.69 -19.52 -15.92
CA GLN A 10 9.77 -20.34 -15.40
C GLN A 10 11.08 -19.87 -16.02
N ASP A 11 12.15 -19.84 -15.25
CA ASP A 11 13.50 -19.54 -15.71
C ASP A 11 14.45 -20.72 -15.49
N GLU A 12 15.72 -20.54 -15.87
CA GLU A 12 16.76 -21.58 -15.74
C GLU A 12 17.23 -21.84 -14.30
N TYR A 13 16.81 -20.98 -13.33
CA TYR A 13 17.24 -21.05 -11.93
C TYR A 13 16.25 -21.79 -11.03
N SER A 14 15.09 -22.14 -11.55
CA SER A 14 14.03 -22.79 -10.77
C SER A 14 13.22 -23.77 -11.61
N GLU A 15 12.91 -24.92 -11.03
CA GLU A 15 11.93 -25.87 -11.60
C GLU A 15 10.48 -25.37 -11.45
N LEU A 16 10.25 -24.38 -10.57
CA LEU A 16 8.94 -23.79 -10.31
C LEU A 16 8.76 -22.54 -11.19
N ASP A 17 7.56 -22.37 -11.71
CA ASP A 17 7.16 -21.07 -12.27
C ASP A 17 7.04 -19.99 -11.18
N GLY A 18 6.95 -18.73 -11.59
CA GLY A 18 6.88 -17.62 -10.65
C GLY A 18 5.68 -17.68 -9.71
N LYS A 19 4.53 -18.20 -10.16
CA LYS A 19 3.34 -18.35 -9.32
C LYS A 19 3.54 -19.40 -8.23
N ALA A 20 4.16 -20.51 -8.56
CA ALA A 20 4.51 -21.56 -7.59
C ALA A 20 5.58 -21.08 -6.61
N LEU A 21 6.56 -20.30 -7.07
CA LEU A 21 7.56 -19.65 -6.22
C LEU A 21 6.92 -18.67 -5.24
N VAL A 22 6.00 -17.83 -5.70
CA VAL A 22 5.22 -16.91 -4.83
C VAL A 22 4.44 -17.72 -3.80
N ALA A 23 3.73 -18.78 -4.21
CA ALA A 23 2.98 -19.61 -3.28
C ALA A 23 3.86 -20.24 -2.19
N GLN A 24 5.11 -20.58 -2.51
CA GLN A 24 6.06 -21.17 -1.58
C GLN A 24 6.78 -20.17 -0.68
N LYS A 25 7.14 -18.99 -1.20
CA LYS A 25 8.06 -18.06 -0.55
C LYS A 25 7.39 -16.81 0.02
N VAL A 26 6.27 -16.39 -0.53
CA VAL A 26 5.57 -15.17 -0.13
C VAL A 26 4.46 -15.51 0.85
N LYS A 27 4.48 -14.90 2.03
CA LYS A 27 3.43 -15.11 3.05
C LYS A 27 2.23 -14.21 2.84
N LEU A 28 2.47 -13.00 2.34
CA LEU A 28 1.48 -11.94 2.23
C LEU A 28 1.86 -11.01 1.08
N LEU A 29 0.88 -10.58 0.29
CA LEU A 29 0.98 -9.39 -0.55
C LEU A 29 0.36 -8.20 0.22
N SER A 30 1.19 -7.26 0.64
CA SER A 30 0.73 -5.96 1.12
C SER A 30 0.84 -4.97 -0.03
N VAL A 31 -0.28 -4.46 -0.51
CA VAL A 31 -0.33 -3.68 -1.75
C VAL A 31 -1.07 -2.36 -1.55
N MET A 32 -0.49 -1.26 -2.08
CA MET A 32 -1.23 -0.03 -2.26
C MET A 32 -1.94 -0.08 -3.62
N GLY A 33 -3.26 -0.01 -3.59
CA GLY A 33 -4.10 0.03 -4.79
C GLY A 33 -5.56 -0.18 -4.48
N GLY A 34 -6.40 0.43 -5.29
CA GLY A 34 -7.84 0.39 -5.15
C GLY A 34 -8.41 1.45 -4.21
N LEU A 35 -9.71 1.37 -4.04
CA LEU A 35 -10.52 2.26 -3.23
C LEU A 35 -11.55 1.43 -2.47
N TYR A 36 -11.57 1.52 -1.14
CA TYR A 36 -12.37 0.67 -0.27
C TYR A 36 -13.18 1.50 0.72
N GLY A 37 -14.23 2.08 0.27
CA GLY A 37 -15.09 2.90 1.12
C GLY A 37 -16.17 3.55 0.27
N ASN A 38 -17.18 4.09 0.92
CA ASN A 38 -18.30 4.72 0.23
C ASN A 38 -18.14 6.24 0.07
N GLU A 39 -17.01 6.80 0.48
CA GLU A 39 -16.76 8.24 0.45
C GLU A 39 -16.39 8.76 -0.94
N PHE A 40 -15.85 7.87 -1.79
CA PHE A 40 -15.33 8.21 -3.10
C PHE A 40 -15.77 7.17 -4.14
N ASP A 41 -16.00 7.60 -5.36
CA ASP A 41 -16.41 6.73 -6.47
C ASP A 41 -15.60 7.10 -7.73
N PHE A 42 -14.40 6.56 -7.82
CA PHE A 42 -13.55 6.65 -9.00
C PHE A 42 -12.60 5.44 -9.07
N PRO A 43 -12.18 5.03 -10.28
CA PRO A 43 -11.15 4.01 -10.45
C PRO A 43 -9.80 4.55 -9.95
N GLU A 44 -9.14 3.80 -9.06
CA GLU A 44 -7.86 4.24 -8.47
C GLU A 44 -6.73 4.18 -9.51
N TRP A 45 -5.83 5.18 -9.46
CA TRP A 45 -4.83 5.42 -10.48
C TRP A 45 -3.87 4.24 -10.74
N ASN A 46 -3.38 3.57 -9.70
CA ASN A 46 -2.50 2.41 -9.85
C ASN A 46 -3.20 1.25 -10.55
N ILE A 47 -4.49 1.08 -10.28
CA ILE A 47 -5.31 0.04 -10.91
C ILE A 47 -5.49 0.31 -12.40
N VAL A 48 -5.83 1.55 -12.77
CA VAL A 48 -6.12 1.88 -14.18
C VAL A 48 -4.88 2.00 -15.05
N ASN A 49 -3.70 2.26 -14.46
CA ASN A 49 -2.45 2.29 -15.22
C ASN A 49 -2.11 0.97 -15.91
N ASP A 50 -2.48 -0.15 -15.28
CA ASP A 50 -2.39 -1.46 -15.92
C ASP A 50 -3.54 -2.34 -15.42
N LEU A 51 -4.70 -2.07 -15.96
CA LEU A 51 -5.95 -2.75 -15.58
C LEU A 51 -5.86 -4.28 -15.70
N ASN A 52 -5.25 -4.76 -16.76
CA ASN A 52 -5.09 -6.20 -16.98
C ASN A 52 -4.19 -6.84 -15.90
N ALA A 53 -3.07 -6.20 -15.59
CA ALA A 53 -2.19 -6.68 -14.52
C ALA A 53 -2.87 -6.65 -13.15
N ALA A 54 -3.63 -5.59 -12.85
CA ALA A 54 -4.38 -5.50 -11.61
C ALA A 54 -5.44 -6.62 -11.50
N GLN A 55 -6.23 -6.84 -12.56
CA GLN A 55 -7.22 -7.92 -12.60
C GLN A 55 -6.59 -9.30 -12.39
N ILE A 56 -5.47 -9.58 -13.07
CA ILE A 56 -4.75 -10.84 -12.94
C ILE A 56 -4.21 -11.00 -11.51
N THR A 57 -3.58 -9.95 -10.97
CA THR A 57 -3.00 -9.98 -9.63
C THR A 57 -4.05 -10.30 -8.57
N PHE A 58 -5.13 -9.54 -8.51
CA PHE A 58 -6.18 -9.78 -7.51
C PHE A 58 -6.90 -11.11 -7.71
N LYS A 59 -7.04 -11.59 -8.93
CA LYS A 59 -7.71 -12.86 -9.22
C LYS A 59 -6.85 -14.09 -8.93
N GLU A 60 -5.55 -14.01 -9.25
CA GLU A 60 -4.71 -15.21 -9.33
C GLU A 60 -3.64 -15.30 -8.23
N TRP A 61 -3.44 -14.26 -7.43
CA TRP A 61 -2.41 -14.25 -6.41
C TRP A 61 -2.61 -15.38 -5.40
N PRO A 62 -1.60 -16.25 -5.19
CA PRO A 62 -1.80 -17.50 -4.47
C PRO A 62 -1.86 -17.37 -2.94
N THR A 63 -1.31 -16.29 -2.38
CA THR A 63 -1.26 -16.05 -0.93
C THR A 63 -2.22 -14.93 -0.50
N PRO A 64 -2.44 -14.70 0.79
CA PRO A 64 -3.30 -13.60 1.25
C PRO A 64 -2.87 -12.25 0.69
N ILE A 65 -3.87 -11.37 0.47
CA ILE A 65 -3.68 -9.98 0.06
C ILE A 65 -4.24 -9.07 1.16
N ILE A 66 -3.45 -8.08 1.59
CA ILE A 66 -3.93 -6.93 2.34
C ILE A 66 -3.75 -5.68 1.49
N ALA A 67 -4.84 -5.05 1.11
CA ALA A 67 -4.84 -3.85 0.30
C ALA A 67 -4.94 -2.60 1.16
N SER A 68 -4.13 -1.59 0.84
CA SER A 68 -4.25 -0.23 1.37
C SER A 68 -4.85 0.65 0.28
N GLY A 69 -6.05 1.18 0.51
CA GLY A 69 -6.74 1.99 -0.47
C GLY A 69 -6.25 3.43 -0.54
N TRP A 70 -6.60 4.09 -1.62
CA TRP A 70 -6.29 5.50 -1.85
C TRP A 70 -6.77 6.40 -0.70
N GLU A 71 -7.97 6.16 -0.18
CA GLU A 71 -8.58 6.92 0.91
C GLU A 71 -7.74 6.93 2.17
N LEU A 72 -7.03 5.84 2.44
CA LEU A 72 -6.22 5.69 3.64
C LEU A 72 -5.00 6.63 3.59
N GLY A 73 -4.24 6.56 2.52
CA GLY A 73 -3.08 7.43 2.34
C GLY A 73 -3.43 8.91 2.21
N ASN A 74 -4.63 9.20 1.68
CA ASN A 74 -5.14 10.56 1.62
C ASN A 74 -5.49 11.14 3.00
N LYS A 75 -5.99 10.32 3.93
CA LYS A 75 -6.27 10.71 5.33
C LYS A 75 -4.99 10.87 6.14
N ILE A 76 -3.98 10.07 5.87
CA ILE A 76 -2.71 10.07 6.61
C ILE A 76 -1.67 10.80 5.78
N ARG A 77 -1.33 12.02 6.19
CA ARG A 77 -0.36 12.84 5.48
C ARG A 77 0.95 12.94 6.25
N TYR A 78 2.06 12.75 5.56
CA TYR A 78 3.40 12.96 6.13
C TYR A 78 3.69 14.45 6.25
N PRO A 79 3.99 14.97 7.46
CA PRO A 79 4.05 16.41 7.69
C PRO A 79 5.32 17.03 7.13
N HIS A 80 5.19 18.18 6.47
CA HIS A 80 6.32 18.95 5.97
C HIS A 80 7.29 19.39 7.09
N GLN A 81 6.81 19.56 8.33
CA GLN A 81 7.65 19.89 9.46
C GLN A 81 8.75 18.84 9.69
N SER A 82 8.44 17.55 9.51
CA SER A 82 9.45 16.50 9.59
C SER A 82 10.50 16.66 8.50
N ILE A 83 10.09 16.95 7.27
CA ILE A 83 11.02 17.19 6.16
C ILE A 83 11.97 18.36 6.46
N LEU A 84 11.44 19.43 7.08
CA LEU A 84 12.22 20.64 7.38
C LEU A 84 13.14 20.46 8.60
N ASN A 85 12.70 19.74 9.64
CA ASN A 85 13.33 19.72 10.94
C ASN A 85 14.12 18.43 11.22
N ASP A 86 13.61 17.26 10.80
CA ASP A 86 14.21 15.99 11.17
C ASP A 86 15.43 15.63 10.32
N PHE A 87 15.53 16.20 9.14
CA PHE A 87 16.65 16.07 8.22
C PHE A 87 17.53 17.32 8.17
N ALA A 88 17.44 18.18 9.20
CA ALA A 88 18.19 19.43 9.28
C ALA A 88 19.70 19.19 9.10
N GLY A 89 20.31 19.90 8.17
CA GLY A 89 21.73 19.76 7.79
C GLY A 89 21.98 18.73 6.68
N SER A 90 20.99 17.97 6.26
CA SER A 90 21.12 17.01 5.15
C SER A 90 20.42 17.50 3.89
N TYR A 91 20.91 18.60 3.32
CA TYR A 91 20.38 19.13 2.04
C TYR A 91 20.45 18.12 0.87
N LYS A 92 21.18 17.03 1.05
CA LYS A 92 21.35 15.95 0.06
C LYS A 92 20.51 14.71 0.39
N HIS A 93 19.73 14.73 1.47
CA HIS A 93 18.88 13.58 1.78
C HIS A 93 17.83 13.37 0.67
N PRO A 94 17.74 12.15 0.08
CA PRO A 94 16.89 11.91 -1.09
C PRO A 94 15.43 12.36 -0.88
N LEU A 95 14.87 12.09 0.30
CA LEU A 95 13.50 12.49 0.65
C LEU A 95 13.31 14.01 0.61
N CYS A 96 14.25 14.78 1.20
CA CYS A 96 14.18 16.25 1.19
C CYS A 96 14.30 16.83 -0.22
N VAL A 97 15.18 16.23 -1.04
CA VAL A 97 15.35 16.61 -2.45
C VAL A 97 14.07 16.32 -3.23
N SER A 98 13.50 15.12 -3.05
CA SER A 98 12.26 14.70 -3.73
C SER A 98 11.10 15.62 -3.40
N TYR A 99 10.92 15.98 -2.12
CA TYR A 99 9.85 16.91 -1.71
C TYR A 99 9.98 18.26 -2.40
N LYS A 100 11.19 18.85 -2.45
CA LYS A 100 11.43 20.15 -3.08
C LYS A 100 11.23 20.16 -4.60
N ILE A 101 11.51 19.01 -5.26
CA ILE A 101 11.34 18.89 -6.71
C ILE A 101 9.89 18.63 -7.08
N TYR A 102 9.17 17.86 -6.24
CA TYR A 102 7.81 17.45 -6.54
C TYR A 102 6.82 18.61 -6.52
N GLN A 103 6.89 19.46 -5.49
CA GLN A 103 6.00 20.61 -5.29
C GLN A 103 6.69 21.68 -4.45
N GLU A 104 6.21 22.93 -4.57
CA GLU A 104 6.69 24.05 -3.72
C GLU A 104 6.37 23.77 -2.26
N MET A 105 7.39 23.86 -1.41
CA MET A 105 7.25 23.69 0.04
C MET A 105 6.70 25.00 0.70
N PRO A 106 5.95 24.89 1.81
CA PRO A 106 5.65 23.70 2.60
C PRO A 106 4.35 22.98 2.15
N TYR A 107 4.34 21.65 2.16
CA TYR A 107 3.13 20.85 1.97
C TYR A 107 3.23 19.50 2.67
N ASP A 108 2.09 18.95 3.13
CA ASP A 108 1.99 17.62 3.69
C ASP A 108 1.66 16.64 2.57
N ARG A 109 2.43 15.54 2.46
CA ARG A 109 2.30 14.56 1.39
C ARG A 109 1.46 13.37 1.82
N GLU A 110 0.56 12.94 0.98
CA GLU A 110 -0.16 11.69 1.11
C GLU A 110 0.81 10.50 1.24
N THR A 111 0.43 9.50 2.07
CA THR A 111 1.32 8.41 2.46
C THR A 111 0.95 7.06 1.83
N TRP A 112 0.28 7.07 0.69
CA TRP A 112 -0.31 5.90 0.04
C TRP A 112 0.51 4.61 0.17
N ASP A 113 1.72 4.54 -0.39
CA ASP A 113 2.56 3.34 -0.32
C ASP A 113 3.09 3.07 1.09
N LEU A 114 3.35 4.12 1.86
CA LEU A 114 3.87 3.99 3.22
C LEU A 114 2.91 3.25 4.15
N THR A 115 1.60 3.35 3.93
CA THR A 115 0.61 2.64 4.75
C THR A 115 0.67 1.13 4.53
N SER A 116 0.81 0.68 3.28
CA SER A 116 0.98 -0.74 2.97
C SER A 116 2.30 -1.31 3.51
N VAL A 117 3.37 -0.52 3.44
CA VAL A 117 4.68 -0.90 4.00
C VAL A 117 4.61 -0.99 5.52
N LEU A 118 4.04 0.02 6.19
CA LEU A 118 3.91 0.01 7.66
C LEU A 118 3.13 -1.20 8.15
N GLN A 119 2.02 -1.55 7.49
CA GLN A 119 1.27 -2.76 7.81
C GLN A 119 2.11 -4.04 7.66
N ALA A 120 2.96 -4.11 6.65
CA ALA A 120 3.80 -5.29 6.40
C ALA A 120 4.91 -5.46 7.42
N ILE A 121 5.53 -4.35 7.87
CA ILE A 121 6.69 -4.40 8.80
C ILE A 121 6.28 -4.40 10.27
N GLU A 122 5.11 -3.82 10.61
CA GLU A 122 4.60 -3.73 11.98
C GLU A 122 3.15 -4.25 12.10
N PRO A 123 2.84 -5.49 11.68
CA PRO A 123 1.47 -5.98 11.60
C PRO A 123 0.79 -6.17 12.97
N GLY A 124 1.58 -6.23 14.06
CA GLY A 124 1.07 -6.35 15.44
C GLY A 124 0.69 -5.03 16.10
N ASN A 125 1.03 -3.91 15.49
CA ASN A 125 0.66 -2.59 15.99
C ASN A 125 -0.71 -2.20 15.44
N ASN A 126 -1.60 -1.75 16.33
CA ASN A 126 -2.99 -1.41 15.98
C ASN A 126 -3.12 -0.05 15.29
N TYR A 127 -2.30 0.19 14.25
CA TYR A 127 -2.41 1.41 13.45
C TYR A 127 -3.64 1.40 12.56
N PHE A 128 -3.97 0.23 12.03
CA PHE A 128 -5.06 0.01 11.10
C PHE A 128 -5.99 -1.08 11.61
N ASN A 129 -7.24 -1.02 11.18
CA ASN A 129 -8.15 -2.15 11.28
C ASN A 129 -8.16 -2.91 9.95
N LEU A 130 -8.31 -4.23 10.02
CA LEU A 130 -8.56 -5.05 8.84
C LEU A 130 -10.07 -5.17 8.60
N SER A 131 -10.49 -5.16 7.35
CA SER A 131 -11.83 -5.60 6.98
C SER A 131 -12.06 -7.05 7.40
N GLU A 132 -13.28 -7.52 7.36
CA GLU A 132 -13.55 -8.95 7.33
C GLU A 132 -12.84 -9.62 6.13
N LYS A 133 -12.72 -10.94 6.15
CA LYS A 133 -12.17 -11.69 5.01
C LYS A 133 -13.11 -11.63 3.82
N GLY A 134 -12.56 -11.66 2.63
CA GLY A 134 -13.33 -11.61 1.41
C GLY A 134 -12.49 -11.78 0.16
N THR A 135 -13.05 -11.33 -0.95
CA THR A 135 -12.39 -11.30 -2.25
C THR A 135 -12.47 -9.89 -2.83
N ILE A 136 -11.34 -9.36 -3.24
CA ILE A 136 -11.26 -8.12 -4.02
C ILE A 136 -11.23 -8.50 -5.49
N THR A 137 -12.11 -7.91 -6.28
CA THR A 137 -12.12 -8.01 -7.74
C THR A 137 -11.99 -6.62 -8.35
N ILE A 138 -11.41 -6.55 -9.53
CA ILE A 138 -11.28 -5.32 -10.31
C ILE A 138 -12.19 -5.45 -11.54
N ASP A 139 -13.10 -4.52 -11.70
CA ASP A 139 -14.04 -4.53 -12.81
C ASP A 139 -13.43 -4.02 -14.13
N SER A 140 -14.25 -3.90 -15.16
CA SER A 140 -13.80 -3.49 -16.50
C SER A 140 -13.39 -2.02 -16.62
N ILE A 141 -13.74 -1.19 -15.66
CA ILE A 141 -13.37 0.22 -15.62
C ILE A 141 -12.32 0.55 -14.54
N GLY A 142 -11.86 -0.47 -13.78
CA GLY A 142 -10.81 -0.32 -12.78
C GLY A 142 -11.31 -0.03 -11.37
N GLN A 143 -12.59 -0.19 -11.10
CA GLN A 143 -13.10 -0.11 -9.74
C GLN A 143 -12.77 -1.38 -8.95
N SER A 144 -12.34 -1.22 -7.72
CA SER A 144 -12.11 -2.31 -6.79
C SER A 144 -13.40 -2.63 -6.03
N ILE A 145 -13.83 -3.88 -6.14
CA ILE A 145 -15.06 -4.38 -5.52
C ILE A 145 -14.69 -5.41 -4.46
N PHE A 146 -15.09 -5.18 -3.21
CA PHE A 146 -14.90 -6.12 -2.13
C PHE A 146 -16.18 -6.92 -1.87
N SER A 147 -16.05 -8.25 -1.85
CA SER A 147 -17.13 -9.18 -1.54
C SER A 147 -16.76 -10.00 -0.30
N PRO A 148 -17.46 -9.85 0.82
CA PRO A 148 -17.22 -10.61 2.04
C PRO A 148 -17.35 -12.12 1.82
N SER A 149 -16.42 -12.90 2.42
CA SER A 149 -16.46 -14.36 2.37
C SER A 149 -15.52 -14.95 3.43
N GLU A 150 -15.99 -15.87 4.25
CA GLU A 150 -15.16 -16.53 5.27
C GLU A 150 -13.98 -17.30 4.68
N SER A 151 -14.12 -17.85 3.48
CA SER A 151 -13.05 -18.52 2.75
C SER A 151 -12.15 -17.58 1.95
N GLY A 152 -12.47 -16.29 1.91
CA GLY A 152 -11.71 -15.28 1.19
C GLY A 152 -10.32 -15.08 1.77
N LYS A 153 -9.38 -14.71 0.90
CA LYS A 153 -7.97 -14.48 1.29
C LYS A 153 -7.58 -13.00 1.23
N HIS A 154 -8.52 -12.12 0.87
CA HIS A 154 -8.25 -10.70 0.74
C HIS A 154 -8.89 -9.93 1.88
N GLN A 155 -8.19 -8.91 2.32
CA GLN A 155 -8.67 -7.91 3.27
C GLN A 155 -8.18 -6.54 2.81
N TYR A 156 -8.78 -5.49 3.32
CA TYR A 156 -8.27 -4.14 3.13
C TYR A 156 -8.15 -3.41 4.47
N LEU A 157 -7.29 -2.40 4.49
CA LEU A 157 -7.03 -1.58 5.66
C LEU A 157 -8.08 -0.48 5.80
N THR A 158 -8.47 -0.22 7.03
CA THR A 158 -9.25 0.95 7.42
C THR A 158 -8.62 1.67 8.60
N ILE A 159 -8.93 2.94 8.78
CA ILE A 159 -8.51 3.72 9.93
C ILE A 159 -9.68 4.55 10.45
N GLN A 160 -9.85 4.59 11.77
CA GLN A 160 -10.91 5.34 12.42
C GLN A 160 -10.34 6.20 13.56
N GLY A 161 -10.85 7.40 13.66
CA GLY A 161 -10.51 8.35 14.73
C GLY A 161 -9.17 9.06 14.54
N GLU A 162 -9.14 10.31 14.95
CA GLU A 162 -7.95 11.17 14.85
C GLU A 162 -6.74 10.65 15.64
N GLU A 163 -6.99 9.93 16.72
CA GLU A 163 -5.92 9.35 17.54
C GLU A 163 -5.13 8.28 16.76
N ASN A 164 -5.82 7.39 16.06
CA ASN A 164 -5.17 6.37 15.24
C ASN A 164 -4.45 6.99 14.04
N ILE A 165 -5.03 8.01 13.40
CA ILE A 165 -4.38 8.75 12.32
C ILE A 165 -3.08 9.39 12.82
N ARG A 166 -3.11 10.01 14.00
CA ARG A 166 -1.93 10.61 14.62
C ARG A 166 -0.89 9.56 15.02
N ALA A 167 -1.30 8.46 15.62
CA ALA A 167 -0.41 7.35 15.99
C ALA A 167 0.29 6.76 14.76
N THR A 168 -0.46 6.53 13.69
CA THR A 168 0.09 6.03 12.41
C THR A 168 1.07 7.03 11.81
N ARG A 169 0.73 8.32 11.78
CA ARG A 169 1.62 9.38 11.31
C ARG A 169 2.93 9.42 12.10
N ASN A 170 2.86 9.32 13.41
CA ASN A 170 4.05 9.29 14.27
C ASN A 170 4.90 8.03 14.01
N ALA A 171 4.27 6.88 13.78
CA ALA A 171 4.98 5.67 13.40
C ALA A 171 5.72 5.84 12.06
N LEU A 172 5.08 6.43 11.07
CA LEU A 172 5.72 6.73 9.79
C LEU A 172 6.92 7.68 9.95
N ILE A 173 6.76 8.74 10.76
CA ILE A 173 7.87 9.68 11.05
C ILE A 173 9.03 8.92 11.70
N ARG A 174 8.76 8.10 12.71
CA ARG A 174 9.77 7.28 13.39
C ARG A 174 10.51 6.35 12.41
N GLN A 175 9.76 5.62 11.56
CA GLN A 175 10.36 4.71 10.58
C GLN A 175 11.21 5.45 9.54
N VAL A 176 10.75 6.59 9.07
CA VAL A 176 11.44 7.38 8.04
C VAL A 176 12.67 8.10 8.59
N THR A 177 12.61 8.60 9.83
CA THR A 177 13.69 9.39 10.44
C THR A 177 14.69 8.56 11.25
N GLY A 178 14.29 7.35 11.67
CA GLY A 178 15.05 6.53 12.63
C GLY A 178 15.13 7.14 14.02
N LYS A 179 14.29 8.15 14.34
CA LYS A 179 14.25 8.78 15.67
C LYS A 179 13.19 8.13 16.54
N GLU A 180 13.56 7.72 17.74
CA GLU A 180 12.59 7.42 18.81
C GLU A 180 12.07 8.74 19.38
N ASN A 181 10.73 8.87 19.44
CA ASN A 181 10.07 10.04 20.04
C ASN A 181 9.96 9.88 21.55
#